data_6b35cf671962f22cfea45a1881e0b1f3
#
_entry.id   6b35cf671962f22cfea45a1881e0b1f3
#
_cell.length_a   1.000
_cell.length_b   1.000
_cell.length_c   1.000
_cell.angle_alpha   90.00
_cell.angle_beta   90.00
_cell.angle_gamma   90.00
#
_symmetry.space_group_name_H-M   'P 1'
#
loop_
_entity.id
_entity.type
_entity.pdbx_description
1 polymer ?
#
loop_
_entity_poly.entity_id
_entity_poly.type
_entity_poly.pdbx_seq_one_letter_code
_entity_poly.pdbx_strand_id
1 'polypeptide(L)'
;EMLEVVGNDYQDAFPVIFGQASKCMCLAFGVDVKEVDPSNHSYVLVTVLGLTCGGMPSGEQGMPKTGLLVLLLGVILLKGDCVPEEEVWEVLGGMGVYAGREHVIYGEPRELLTNVWVQEGYLEYRQVPGSDPACYEFLWGPRAYAETSKLQVLECLLQVNRRQQPSSLALCEVSEQ
;
A
#
# COMPACT_ATOMS: atom_id res chain seq x y z
N GLU A 1 25.34 7.15 6.95
CA GLU A 1 24.28 7.06 7.98
C GLU A 1 23.39 5.82 7.82
N MET A 2 22.78 5.52 6.63
CA MET A 2 22.00 4.29 6.45
C MET A 2 22.84 3.01 6.59
N LEU A 3 24.06 3.00 6.07
CA LEU A 3 25.02 1.89 6.23
C LEU A 3 25.45 1.67 7.67
N GLU A 4 25.52 2.71 8.48
CA GLU A 4 25.83 2.62 9.92
C GLU A 4 24.74 1.89 10.69
N VAL A 5 23.49 2.07 10.30
CA VAL A 5 22.33 1.38 10.91
C VAL A 5 22.35 -0.12 10.59
N VAL A 6 22.75 -0.49 9.38
CA VAL A 6 22.81 -1.90 8.92
C VAL A 6 24.03 -2.64 9.49
N GLY A 7 25.08 -1.91 9.90
CA GLY A 7 26.33 -2.47 10.40
C GLY A 7 27.33 -2.81 9.28
N ASN A 8 28.61 -2.69 9.59
CA ASN A 8 29.69 -2.87 8.61
C ASN A 8 29.78 -4.30 8.05
N ASP A 9 29.28 -5.31 8.78
CA ASP A 9 29.34 -6.71 8.38
C ASP A 9 28.35 -7.06 7.27
N TYR A 10 27.40 -6.15 6.95
CA TYR A 10 26.33 -6.37 5.96
C TYR A 10 26.39 -5.43 4.76
N GLN A 11 27.52 -4.79 4.50
CA GLN A 11 27.66 -3.83 3.39
C GLN A 11 27.33 -4.45 2.03
N ASP A 12 27.73 -5.68 1.79
CA ASP A 12 27.44 -6.40 0.55
C ASP A 12 25.95 -6.74 0.39
N ALA A 13 25.25 -6.90 1.52
CA ALA A 13 23.80 -7.17 1.55
C ALA A 13 22.94 -5.89 1.53
N PHE A 14 23.56 -4.70 1.68
CA PHE A 14 22.84 -3.44 1.75
C PHE A 14 21.85 -3.20 0.61
N PRO A 15 22.20 -3.42 -0.69
CA PRO A 15 21.27 -3.21 -1.78
C PRO A 15 20.00 -4.09 -1.67
N VAL A 16 20.16 -5.33 -1.17
CA VAL A 16 19.06 -6.26 -0.96
C VAL A 16 18.19 -5.81 0.21
N ILE A 17 18.81 -5.46 1.34
CA ILE A 17 18.12 -4.96 2.54
C ILE A 17 17.36 -3.67 2.20
N PHE A 18 18.02 -2.72 1.54
CA PHE A 18 17.41 -1.46 1.11
C PHE A 18 16.24 -1.69 0.16
N GLY A 19 16.41 -2.58 -0.83
CA GLY A 19 15.34 -2.94 -1.76
C GLY A 19 14.13 -3.56 -1.05
N GLN A 20 14.33 -4.40 -0.05
CA GLN A 20 13.24 -4.98 0.74
C GLN A 20 12.57 -3.93 1.64
N ALA A 21 13.34 -3.10 2.31
CA ALA A 21 12.82 -2.01 3.13
C ALA A 21 11.97 -1.03 2.30
N SER A 22 12.44 -0.63 1.11
CA SER A 22 11.70 0.23 0.19
C SER A 22 10.37 -0.40 -0.25
N LYS A 23 10.35 -1.72 -0.49
CA LYS A 23 9.10 -2.44 -0.79
C LYS A 23 8.12 -2.41 0.38
N CYS A 24 8.61 -2.67 1.60
CA CYS A 24 7.78 -2.62 2.79
C CYS A 24 7.21 -1.21 3.00
N MET A 25 7.99 -0.16 2.76
CA MET A 25 7.52 1.23 2.85
C MET A 25 6.45 1.53 1.81
N CYS A 26 6.62 1.07 0.58
CA CYS A 26 5.64 1.25 -0.49
C CYS A 26 4.31 0.55 -0.15
N LEU A 27 4.36 -0.69 0.32
CA LEU A 27 3.16 -1.48 0.65
C LEU A 27 2.44 -0.97 1.90
N ALA A 28 3.18 -0.74 2.98
CA ALA A 28 2.58 -0.38 4.27
C ALA A 28 2.12 1.09 4.30
N PHE A 29 2.92 1.98 3.72
CA PHE A 29 2.75 3.42 3.86
C PHE A 29 2.39 4.13 2.56
N GLY A 30 2.49 3.47 1.40
CA GLY A 30 2.31 4.10 0.09
C GLY A 30 3.39 5.15 -0.21
N VAL A 31 4.61 4.91 0.26
CA VAL A 31 5.76 5.81 0.10
C VAL A 31 6.86 5.08 -0.66
N ASP A 32 7.36 5.68 -1.73
CA ASP A 32 8.50 5.20 -2.50
C ASP A 32 9.77 5.96 -2.12
N VAL A 33 10.92 5.27 -2.18
CA VAL A 33 12.23 5.84 -1.87
C VAL A 33 12.97 6.08 -3.18
N LYS A 34 13.23 7.34 -3.52
CA LYS A 34 13.93 7.71 -4.76
C LYS A 34 15.29 8.32 -4.46
N GLU A 35 16.31 7.81 -5.15
CA GLU A 35 17.65 8.41 -5.10
C GLU A 35 17.65 9.70 -5.93
N VAL A 36 18.08 10.81 -5.31
CA VAL A 36 18.14 12.14 -5.94
C VAL A 36 19.55 12.58 -6.22
N ASP A 37 20.53 12.06 -5.48
CA ASP A 37 21.95 12.33 -5.70
C ASP A 37 22.75 11.03 -5.53
N PRO A 38 23.12 10.39 -6.64
CA PRO A 38 23.95 9.18 -6.61
C PRO A 38 25.35 9.40 -6.02
N SER A 39 25.87 10.63 -6.09
CA SER A 39 27.21 10.94 -5.59
C SER A 39 27.28 10.93 -4.05
N ASN A 40 26.19 11.36 -3.43
CA ASN A 40 26.07 11.43 -1.96
C ASN A 40 25.13 10.36 -1.40
N HIS A 41 24.59 9.46 -2.23
CA HIS A 41 23.58 8.48 -1.84
C HIS A 41 22.43 9.12 -1.05
N SER A 42 21.90 10.22 -1.58
CA SER A 42 20.80 10.95 -0.97
C SER A 42 19.47 10.47 -1.52
N TYR A 43 18.53 10.21 -0.63
CA TYR A 43 17.22 9.66 -0.96
C TYR A 43 16.11 10.58 -0.46
N VAL A 44 14.99 10.62 -1.20
CA VAL A 44 13.76 11.31 -0.79
C VAL A 44 12.60 10.32 -0.75
N LEU A 45 11.68 10.57 0.17
CA LEU A 45 10.42 9.85 0.26
C LEU A 45 9.38 10.58 -0.58
N VAL A 46 8.73 9.86 -1.48
CA VAL A 46 7.66 10.38 -2.33
C VAL A 46 6.41 9.54 -2.16
N THR A 47 5.24 10.18 -2.11
CA THR A 47 3.97 9.46 -2.05
C THR A 47 3.72 8.73 -3.36
N VAL A 48 3.27 7.48 -3.26
CA VAL A 48 2.85 6.69 -4.41
C VAL A 48 1.52 7.25 -4.93
N LEU A 49 1.38 7.38 -6.26
CA LEU A 49 0.19 7.88 -6.96
C LEU A 49 -0.19 9.34 -6.67
N GLY A 50 0.58 10.09 -5.89
CA GLY A 50 0.26 11.48 -5.55
C GLY A 50 -1.02 11.67 -4.74
N LEU A 51 -1.52 10.60 -4.11
CA LEU A 51 -2.70 10.67 -3.23
C LEU A 51 -2.42 11.58 -2.04
N THR A 52 -3.36 12.46 -1.73
CA THR A 52 -3.24 13.43 -0.64
C THR A 52 -3.97 12.97 0.63
N CYS A 53 -4.43 11.69 0.67
CA CYS A 53 -5.09 11.12 1.83
C CYS A 53 -4.11 11.05 3.01
N GLY A 54 -4.57 11.50 4.17
CA GLY A 54 -3.74 11.53 5.36
C GLY A 54 -2.51 12.40 5.15
N GLY A 55 -2.69 13.54 4.44
CA GLY A 55 -1.63 14.48 4.12
C GLY A 55 -0.59 14.48 5.21
N MET A 56 0.71 14.53 4.90
CA MET A 56 1.72 14.68 5.95
C MET A 56 1.29 15.88 6.80
N PRO A 57 0.64 15.68 7.95
CA PRO A 57 0.26 16.81 8.75
C PRO A 57 1.57 17.36 9.28
N SER A 58 1.87 18.58 8.93
CA SER A 58 2.83 19.35 9.66
C SER A 58 2.37 19.33 11.13
N GLY A 59 2.86 18.37 11.90
CA GLY A 59 2.75 18.35 13.34
C GLY A 59 1.97 17.23 14.04
N GLU A 60 1.20 16.40 13.39
CA GLU A 60 0.57 15.24 14.04
C GLU A 60 1.28 13.93 13.66
N GLN A 61 1.67 13.18 14.70
CA GLN A 61 2.43 11.94 14.65
C GLN A 61 1.55 10.78 14.12
N GLY A 62 1.27 10.75 12.81
CA GLY A 62 0.56 9.64 12.17
C GLY A 62 1.39 8.99 11.08
N MET A 63 1.44 7.67 11.04
CA MET A 63 2.04 6.95 9.91
C MET A 63 1.15 7.10 8.67
N PRO A 64 1.73 7.28 7.46
CA PRO A 64 0.96 7.36 6.23
C PRO A 64 0.10 6.11 6.03
N LYS A 65 -1.19 6.29 5.72
CA LYS A 65 -2.16 5.19 5.50
C LYS A 65 -2.43 4.94 4.02
N THR A 66 -1.71 5.65 3.16
CA THR A 66 -1.90 5.64 1.70
C THR A 66 -1.72 4.25 1.10
N GLY A 67 -0.80 3.44 1.63
CA GLY A 67 -0.57 2.07 1.14
C GLY A 67 -1.81 1.19 1.22
N LEU A 68 -2.55 1.25 2.32
CA LEU A 68 -3.80 0.51 2.47
C LEU A 68 -4.89 1.01 1.52
N LEU A 69 -4.97 2.33 1.29
CA LEU A 69 -5.91 2.91 0.32
C LEU A 69 -5.58 2.45 -1.10
N VAL A 70 -4.31 2.49 -1.52
CA VAL A 70 -3.88 2.02 -2.85
C VAL A 70 -4.24 0.55 -3.05
N LEU A 71 -4.03 -0.28 -2.03
CA LEU A 71 -4.42 -1.68 -2.07
C LEU A 71 -5.94 -1.83 -2.28
N LEU A 72 -6.76 -1.12 -1.51
CA LEU A 72 -8.22 -1.18 -1.62
C LEU A 72 -8.71 -0.71 -2.98
N LEU A 73 -8.19 0.41 -3.49
CA LEU A 73 -8.51 0.88 -4.83
C LEU A 73 -8.17 -0.16 -5.88
N GLY A 74 -7.06 -0.88 -5.70
CA GLY A 74 -6.67 -1.99 -6.56
C GLY A 74 -7.58 -3.20 -6.47
N VAL A 75 -7.99 -3.59 -5.27
CA VAL A 75 -8.95 -4.69 -5.06
C VAL A 75 -10.28 -4.39 -5.72
N ILE A 76 -10.83 -3.18 -5.53
CA ILE A 76 -12.07 -2.72 -6.16
C ILE A 76 -11.94 -2.78 -7.69
N LEU A 77 -10.82 -2.31 -8.24
CA LEU A 77 -10.55 -2.35 -9.67
C LEU A 77 -10.52 -3.78 -10.22
N LEU A 78 -9.83 -4.70 -9.56
CA LEU A 78 -9.70 -6.09 -9.99
C LEU A 78 -11.01 -6.88 -9.89
N LYS A 79 -11.93 -6.45 -9.04
CA LYS A 79 -13.26 -7.07 -8.85
C LYS A 79 -14.35 -6.48 -9.76
N GLY A 80 -14.03 -5.51 -10.62
CA GLY A 80 -14.97 -4.93 -11.58
C GLY A 80 -15.67 -3.66 -11.07
N ASP A 81 -14.93 -2.80 -10.41
CA ASP A 81 -15.31 -1.47 -9.93
C ASP A 81 -16.20 -1.43 -8.68
N CYS A 82 -16.64 -2.56 -8.16
CA CYS A 82 -17.25 -2.70 -6.85
C CYS A 82 -16.80 -3.99 -6.17
N VAL A 83 -16.78 -3.99 -4.84
CA VAL A 83 -16.38 -5.17 -4.05
C VAL A 83 -17.26 -5.28 -2.81
N PRO A 84 -17.84 -6.46 -2.52
CA PRO A 84 -18.57 -6.70 -1.28
C PRO A 84 -17.70 -6.47 -0.04
N GLU A 85 -18.29 -5.91 1.01
CA GLU A 85 -17.58 -5.65 2.27
C GLU A 85 -16.89 -6.90 2.82
N GLU A 86 -17.53 -8.05 2.73
CA GLU A 86 -16.97 -9.33 3.21
C GLU A 86 -15.66 -9.70 2.52
N GLU A 87 -15.59 -9.51 1.18
CA GLU A 87 -14.37 -9.80 0.42
C GLU A 87 -13.24 -8.82 0.77
N VAL A 88 -13.57 -7.57 1.06
CA VAL A 88 -12.57 -6.59 1.54
C VAL A 88 -11.96 -7.07 2.85
N TRP A 89 -12.79 -7.50 3.80
CA TRP A 89 -12.28 -7.99 5.09
C TRP A 89 -11.51 -9.31 4.97
N GLU A 90 -11.84 -10.16 4.01
CA GLU A 90 -11.07 -11.36 3.71
C GLU A 90 -9.64 -11.01 3.22
N VAL A 91 -9.53 -10.08 2.26
CA VAL A 91 -8.23 -9.61 1.75
C VAL A 91 -7.41 -8.95 2.87
N LEU A 92 -8.01 -8.06 3.64
CA LEU A 92 -7.35 -7.35 4.73
C LEU A 92 -6.95 -8.28 5.88
N GLY A 93 -7.78 -9.28 6.17
CA GLY A 93 -7.49 -10.33 7.16
C GLY A 93 -6.23 -11.14 6.83
N GLY A 94 -5.99 -11.40 5.53
CA GLY A 94 -4.74 -12.01 5.05
C GLY A 94 -3.49 -11.18 5.35
N MET A 95 -3.64 -9.88 5.62
CA MET A 95 -2.56 -8.95 5.99
C MET A 95 -2.53 -8.64 7.50
N GLY A 96 -3.38 -9.27 8.29
CA GLY A 96 -3.48 -9.02 9.73
C GLY A 96 -4.30 -7.78 10.11
N VAL A 97 -5.08 -7.23 9.18
CA VAL A 97 -5.95 -6.06 9.38
C VAL A 97 -7.39 -6.53 9.53
N TYR A 98 -7.99 -6.33 10.70
CA TYR A 98 -9.32 -6.86 11.05
C TYR A 98 -10.25 -5.74 11.50
N ALA A 99 -11.53 -5.81 11.09
CA ALA A 99 -12.57 -4.93 11.61
C ALA A 99 -12.75 -5.13 13.11
N GLY A 100 -12.92 -4.03 13.84
CA GLY A 100 -13.09 -4.05 15.29
C GLY A 100 -11.81 -4.32 16.10
N ARG A 101 -10.65 -4.36 15.44
CA ARG A 101 -9.35 -4.52 16.08
C ARG A 101 -8.41 -3.40 15.67
N GLU A 102 -7.93 -2.65 16.63
CA GLU A 102 -6.99 -1.56 16.38
C GLU A 102 -5.66 -2.09 15.82
N HIS A 103 -5.23 -1.51 14.71
CA HIS A 103 -3.98 -1.83 14.02
C HIS A 103 -2.96 -0.71 14.28
N VAL A 104 -1.70 -1.08 14.57
CA VAL A 104 -0.64 -0.13 14.97
C VAL A 104 -0.40 1.00 13.96
N ILE A 105 -0.61 0.75 12.66
CA ILE A 105 -0.45 1.74 11.59
C ILE A 105 -1.76 2.43 11.25
N TYR A 106 -2.84 1.65 11.10
CA TYR A 106 -4.09 2.13 10.49
C TYR A 106 -5.15 2.57 11.51
N GLY A 107 -4.95 2.31 12.80
CA GLY A 107 -5.95 2.52 13.83
C GLY A 107 -7.08 1.48 13.72
N GLU A 108 -8.32 1.87 13.94
CA GLU A 108 -9.47 0.99 13.73
C GLU A 108 -9.85 0.95 12.24
N PRO A 109 -9.62 -0.19 11.55
CA PRO A 109 -9.74 -0.24 10.09
C PRO A 109 -11.15 0.00 9.58
N ARG A 110 -12.18 -0.47 10.31
CA ARG A 110 -13.56 -0.27 9.89
C ARG A 110 -13.93 1.21 9.87
N GLU A 111 -13.59 1.95 10.91
CA GLU A 111 -13.79 3.39 10.99
C GLU A 111 -13.05 4.12 9.84
N LEU A 112 -11.83 3.70 9.56
CA LEU A 112 -11.02 4.27 8.50
C LEU A 112 -11.67 4.09 7.12
N LEU A 113 -12.15 2.87 6.81
CA LEU A 113 -12.72 2.53 5.51
C LEU A 113 -14.13 3.11 5.32
N THR A 114 -15.01 2.94 6.31
CA THR A 114 -16.45 3.26 6.17
C THR A 114 -16.80 4.70 6.50
N ASN A 115 -15.98 5.39 7.28
CA ASN A 115 -16.21 6.77 7.68
C ASN A 115 -15.14 7.72 7.13
N VAL A 116 -13.88 7.56 7.52
CA VAL A 116 -12.85 8.55 7.19
C VAL A 116 -12.67 8.67 5.68
N TRP A 117 -12.38 7.58 4.98
CA TRP A 117 -12.15 7.62 3.53
C TRP A 117 -13.41 7.85 2.69
N VAL A 118 -14.59 7.55 3.23
CA VAL A 118 -15.86 7.92 2.60
C VAL A 118 -16.08 9.43 2.73
N GLN A 119 -15.87 10.02 3.90
CA GLN A 119 -15.97 11.48 4.11
C GLN A 119 -14.92 12.24 3.30
N GLU A 120 -13.72 11.71 3.17
CA GLU A 120 -12.67 12.27 2.33
C GLU A 120 -12.94 12.09 0.82
N GLY A 121 -13.94 11.29 0.45
CA GLY A 121 -14.34 11.04 -0.94
C GLY A 121 -13.44 10.08 -1.71
N TYR A 122 -12.58 9.31 -1.04
CA TYR A 122 -11.76 8.27 -1.68
C TYR A 122 -12.52 6.98 -1.94
N LEU A 123 -13.43 6.62 -1.05
CA LEU A 123 -14.30 5.46 -1.18
C LEU A 123 -15.77 5.88 -1.16
N GLU A 124 -16.60 5.10 -1.82
CA GLU A 124 -18.04 5.06 -1.60
C GLU A 124 -18.38 3.76 -0.89
N TYR A 125 -19.27 3.82 0.08
CA TYR A 125 -19.76 2.67 0.82
C TYR A 125 -21.29 2.71 0.79
N ARG A 126 -21.89 1.71 0.16
CA ARG A 126 -23.34 1.69 -0.05
C ARG A 126 -23.93 0.30 0.19
N GLN A 127 -25.21 0.27 0.51
CA GLN A 127 -25.94 -0.97 0.59
C GLN A 127 -26.23 -1.49 -0.83
N VAL A 128 -26.06 -2.81 -1.01
CA VAL A 128 -26.44 -3.50 -2.24
C VAL A 128 -27.97 -3.50 -2.36
N PRO A 129 -28.54 -2.96 -3.46
CA PRO A 129 -29.99 -2.88 -3.62
C PRO A 129 -30.66 -4.25 -3.53
N GLY A 130 -31.74 -4.32 -2.72
CA GLY A 130 -32.55 -5.53 -2.59
C GLY A 130 -31.91 -6.66 -1.76
N SER A 131 -30.78 -6.40 -1.09
CA SER A 131 -30.18 -7.40 -0.18
C SER A 131 -30.99 -7.54 1.12
N ASP A 132 -31.32 -8.79 1.49
CA ASP A 132 -31.94 -9.15 2.75
C ASP A 132 -31.31 -10.47 3.24
N PRO A 133 -30.48 -10.46 4.33
CA PRO A 133 -30.08 -9.29 5.13
C PRO A 133 -29.26 -8.27 4.35
N ALA A 134 -29.19 -7.03 4.87
CA ALA A 134 -28.48 -5.92 4.25
C ALA A 134 -26.99 -6.25 4.04
N CYS A 135 -26.54 -6.22 2.77
CA CYS A 135 -25.15 -6.35 2.37
C CYS A 135 -24.63 -5.00 1.89
N TYR A 136 -23.34 -4.78 2.04
CA TYR A 136 -22.69 -3.53 1.67
C TYR A 136 -21.54 -3.79 0.69
N GLU A 137 -21.21 -2.77 -0.11
CA GLU A 137 -20.13 -2.81 -1.06
C GLU A 137 -19.32 -1.52 -1.07
N PHE A 138 -18.06 -1.63 -1.43
CA PHE A 138 -17.15 -0.51 -1.64
C PHE A 138 -16.94 -0.23 -3.12
N LEU A 139 -16.85 1.06 -3.46
CA LEU A 139 -16.52 1.56 -4.79
C LEU A 139 -15.48 2.68 -4.66
N TRP A 140 -14.89 3.05 -5.78
CA TRP A 140 -14.08 4.25 -5.86
C TRP A 140 -14.92 5.50 -5.64
N GLY A 141 -14.46 6.36 -4.75
CA GLY A 141 -15.05 7.68 -4.55
C GLY A 141 -14.56 8.73 -5.56
N PRO A 142 -15.24 9.88 -5.66
CA PRO A 142 -14.94 10.91 -6.65
C PRO A 142 -13.53 11.50 -6.51
N ARG A 143 -13.00 11.59 -5.30
CA ARG A 143 -11.65 12.10 -5.07
C ARG A 143 -10.57 11.13 -5.56
N ALA A 144 -10.79 9.81 -5.42
CA ALA A 144 -9.89 8.82 -5.98
C ALA A 144 -9.78 8.96 -7.50
N TYR A 145 -10.90 9.14 -8.20
CA TYR A 145 -10.90 9.41 -9.65
C TYR A 145 -10.23 10.73 -10.03
N ALA A 146 -10.30 11.75 -9.17
CA ALA A 146 -9.70 13.05 -9.42
C ALA A 146 -8.17 13.05 -9.23
N GLU A 147 -7.67 12.31 -8.24
CA GLU A 147 -6.25 12.31 -7.87
C GLU A 147 -5.44 11.22 -8.59
N THR A 148 -6.07 10.11 -9.00
CA THR A 148 -5.39 8.99 -9.67
C THR A 148 -6.24 8.38 -10.77
N SER A 149 -5.66 7.44 -11.52
CA SER A 149 -6.36 6.68 -12.54
C SER A 149 -6.26 5.17 -12.29
N LYS A 150 -7.20 4.42 -12.84
CA LYS A 150 -7.20 2.95 -12.78
C LYS A 150 -5.89 2.35 -13.29
N LEU A 151 -5.34 2.93 -14.36
CA LEU A 151 -4.06 2.49 -14.93
C LEU A 151 -2.90 2.70 -13.95
N GLN A 152 -2.81 3.87 -13.34
CA GLN A 152 -1.76 4.17 -12.37
C GLN A 152 -1.80 3.25 -11.15
N VAL A 153 -3.00 2.96 -10.63
CA VAL A 153 -3.18 2.00 -9.52
C VAL A 153 -2.74 0.61 -9.93
N LEU A 154 -3.14 0.15 -11.11
CA LEU A 154 -2.75 -1.16 -11.63
C LEU A 154 -1.24 -1.27 -11.84
N GLU A 155 -0.61 -0.27 -12.44
CA GLU A 155 0.84 -0.21 -12.62
C GLU A 155 1.59 -0.26 -11.28
N CYS A 156 1.11 0.48 -10.29
CA CYS A 156 1.66 0.47 -8.93
C CYS A 156 1.62 -0.94 -8.33
N LEU A 157 0.48 -1.63 -8.39
CA LEU A 157 0.33 -2.99 -7.89
C LEU A 157 1.21 -4.00 -8.63
N LEU A 158 1.33 -3.86 -9.95
CA LEU A 158 2.19 -4.72 -10.77
C LEU A 158 3.68 -4.50 -10.45
N GLN A 159 4.11 -3.27 -10.22
CA GLN A 159 5.49 -2.97 -9.81
C GLN A 159 5.82 -3.60 -8.47
N VAL A 160 4.90 -3.53 -7.50
CA VAL A 160 5.06 -4.16 -6.20
C VAL A 160 5.16 -5.68 -6.34
N ASN A 161 4.28 -6.32 -7.11
CA ASN A 161 4.30 -7.76 -7.35
C ASN A 161 5.57 -8.22 -8.09
N ARG A 162 6.02 -7.52 -9.11
CA ARG A 162 7.27 -7.83 -9.82
C ARG A 162 8.49 -7.76 -8.91
N ARG A 163 8.50 -6.81 -7.97
CA ARG A 163 9.54 -6.70 -6.96
C ARG A 163 9.46 -7.81 -5.89
N GLN A 164 8.34 -8.54 -5.79
CA GLN A 164 8.16 -9.66 -4.85
C GLN A 164 8.66 -11.01 -5.39
N GLN A 165 8.88 -11.15 -6.70
CA GLN A 165 9.51 -12.36 -7.22
C GLN A 165 11.00 -12.35 -6.86
N PRO A 166 11.49 -13.25 -5.97
CA PRO A 166 12.91 -13.48 -5.88
C PRO A 166 13.36 -13.94 -7.27
N SER A 167 14.44 -13.38 -7.75
CA SER A 167 15.10 -13.85 -8.97
C SER A 167 15.51 -15.31 -8.76
N SER A 168 14.61 -16.23 -9.03
CA SER A 168 14.86 -17.68 -9.03
C SER A 168 15.80 -18.11 -10.16
N LEU A 169 16.36 -17.16 -10.91
CA LEU A 169 17.39 -17.39 -11.93
C LEU A 169 18.81 -17.40 -11.37
N ALA A 170 19.02 -17.03 -10.10
CA ALA A 170 20.36 -17.06 -9.49
C ALA A 170 20.68 -18.36 -8.74
N LEU A 171 19.75 -19.31 -8.67
CA LEU A 171 19.94 -20.59 -7.97
C LEU A 171 20.21 -21.79 -8.91
N CYS A 172 20.22 -21.59 -10.22
CA CYS A 172 20.52 -22.67 -11.18
C CYS A 172 21.97 -22.73 -11.64
N GLU A 173 22.86 -21.81 -11.24
CA GLU A 173 24.27 -21.83 -11.68
C GLU A 173 25.27 -22.37 -10.64
N VAL A 174 24.84 -22.92 -9.52
CA VAL A 174 25.75 -23.47 -8.48
C VAL A 174 25.73 -24.99 -8.36
N SER A 175 25.09 -25.70 -9.28
CA SER A 175 25.06 -27.20 -9.22
C SER A 175 25.69 -27.88 -10.41
N GLU A 176 26.66 -27.25 -11.11
CA GLU A 176 27.57 -27.95 -12.04
C GLU A 176 29.00 -27.44 -11.88
N GLN A 177 29.68 -27.91 -10.83
CA GLN A 177 31.13 -28.18 -10.82
C GLN A 177 31.47 -29.14 -9.70
#